data_166f6943e9b2dfdadb14c08af4c16bad
#
_entry.id   166f6943e9b2dfdadb14c08af4c16bad
#
_cell.length_a   1.000
_cell.length_b   1.000
_cell.length_c   1.000
_cell.angle_alpha   90.00
_cell.angle_beta   90.00
_cell.angle_gamma   90.00
#
_symmetry.space_group_name_H-M   'P 1'
#
loop_
_entity.id
_entity.type
_entity.pdbx_description
1 polymer ?
#
loop_
_entity_poly.entity_id
_entity_poly.type
_entity_poly.pdbx_seq_one_letter_code
_entity_poly.pdbx_strand_id
1 'polypeptide(L)'
;MEESMRKYYLAIDIGASSGRHVVGWREDGEIKAKEVYRFPNGVQEQDGHLIWDIDALLSHVKAGIAAARTEFSSIISLSIDTWGVDYVLLRGEVHVLPVYAYRDSRTEAVIPQVYSILPFSELYRRTGIQFQPFNTIYQLYADKLAGRLEGVTDFLMLPEYLLWRLCGIKAKEYTNATTTGLVSAKSGEFDAEIISRLGLPPMFPKLQKPGALLGEYEGIQCVLCATHDTASAVEGIPMEENAPYISSGTWSLLGVKTPKPLTDAASQATNYSNEGGVDYNRYQKNIMGMWLVNRLKDELCPQMPFPEIVKLAEDSGFDETVDANAPEFLSPVSMKAAFDAALDRKPQSVGDYFRCAYRSLAFSYGEALAELEANTGSRYDRLYIVGGGAKNDFLNQLTARVTGKQIIALPIEATALGNLKIQMEADQ
;
A
#
# COMPACT_ATOMS: atom_id res chain seq x y z
N MET A 1 35.89 28.12 -4.18
CA MET A 1 34.70 27.53 -3.50
C MET A 1 34.22 26.46 -4.44
N GLU A 2 34.48 25.21 -4.08
CA GLU A 2 33.92 24.07 -4.81
C GLU A 2 32.39 24.16 -4.68
N GLU A 3 31.69 24.39 -5.77
CA GLU A 3 30.29 24.12 -5.87
C GLU A 3 30.15 22.62 -5.59
N SER A 4 29.73 22.23 -4.37
CA SER A 4 29.37 20.87 -4.05
C SER A 4 28.31 20.44 -5.07
N MET A 5 28.69 19.52 -5.97
CA MET A 5 27.74 19.00 -6.96
C MET A 5 26.49 18.48 -6.22
N ARG A 6 25.33 19.04 -6.56
CA ARG A 6 24.05 18.63 -5.98
C ARG A 6 23.84 17.13 -6.21
N LYS A 7 23.59 16.40 -5.13
CA LYS A 7 23.27 14.97 -5.18
C LYS A 7 21.81 14.77 -5.55
N TYR A 8 21.53 13.87 -6.47
CA TYR A 8 20.19 13.49 -6.89
C TYR A 8 19.91 12.03 -6.56
N TYR A 9 18.67 11.74 -6.19
CA TYR A 9 18.17 10.43 -5.78
C TYR A 9 16.94 10.10 -6.61
N LEU A 10 16.78 8.86 -7.04
CA LEU A 10 15.68 8.44 -7.89
C LEU A 10 14.75 7.51 -7.13
N ALA A 11 13.52 7.95 -6.85
CA ALA A 11 12.45 7.11 -6.36
C ALA A 11 11.63 6.57 -7.54
N ILE A 12 11.39 5.26 -7.56
CA ILE A 12 10.55 4.55 -8.52
C ILE A 12 9.37 3.99 -7.75
N ASP A 13 8.23 4.69 -7.82
CA ASP A 13 6.98 4.37 -7.11
C ASP A 13 5.99 3.74 -8.11
N ILE A 14 5.69 2.45 -7.90
CA ILE A 14 4.84 1.66 -8.79
C ILE A 14 3.58 1.22 -8.05
N GLY A 15 2.47 1.88 -8.31
CA GLY A 15 1.15 1.46 -7.84
C GLY A 15 0.46 0.47 -8.78
N ALA A 16 -0.65 -0.10 -8.34
CA ALA A 16 -1.41 -1.09 -9.10
C ALA A 16 -2.04 -0.54 -10.41
N SER A 17 -2.16 0.77 -10.58
CA SER A 17 -2.76 1.40 -11.75
C SER A 17 -1.81 2.30 -12.55
N SER A 18 -0.71 2.73 -11.97
CA SER A 18 0.30 3.54 -12.63
C SER A 18 1.61 3.51 -11.87
N GLY A 19 2.72 3.74 -12.58
CA GLY A 19 4.03 3.92 -11.96
C GLY A 19 4.65 5.25 -12.37
N ARG A 20 5.58 5.74 -11.57
CA ARG A 20 6.28 6.99 -11.80
C ARG A 20 7.72 6.96 -11.30
N HIS A 21 8.55 7.79 -11.88
CA HIS A 21 9.92 8.02 -11.49
C HIS A 21 10.05 9.48 -11.04
N VAL A 22 10.57 9.68 -9.85
CA VAL A 22 10.69 10.99 -9.22
C VAL A 22 12.14 11.20 -8.80
N VAL A 23 12.78 12.21 -9.34
CA VAL A 23 14.12 12.64 -8.91
C VAL A 23 13.97 13.63 -7.76
N GLY A 24 14.70 13.39 -6.68
CA GLY A 24 14.70 14.27 -5.51
C GLY A 24 16.09 14.75 -5.14
N TRP A 25 16.14 15.89 -4.44
CA TRP A 25 17.36 16.49 -3.91
C TRP A 25 17.06 17.31 -2.65
N ARG A 26 18.09 17.62 -1.86
CA ARG A 26 17.95 18.56 -0.73
C ARG A 26 18.24 19.98 -1.19
N GLU A 27 17.38 20.90 -0.79
CA GLU A 27 17.52 22.34 -1.01
C GLU A 27 16.92 23.07 0.20
N ASP A 28 17.71 23.91 0.84
CA ASP A 28 17.33 24.68 2.03
C ASP A 28 16.76 23.81 3.18
N GLY A 29 17.29 22.59 3.33
CA GLY A 29 16.86 21.61 4.34
C GLY A 29 15.62 20.79 3.97
N GLU A 30 14.93 21.16 2.89
CA GLU A 30 13.75 20.47 2.40
C GLU A 30 14.08 19.48 1.28
N ILE A 31 13.23 18.45 1.12
CA ILE A 31 13.27 17.58 -0.05
C ILE A 31 12.49 18.23 -1.18
N LYS A 32 13.17 18.56 -2.25
CA LYS A 32 12.56 18.96 -3.52
C LYS A 32 12.49 17.74 -4.43
N ALA A 33 11.43 17.65 -5.24
CA ALA A 33 11.20 16.50 -6.08
C ALA A 33 10.61 16.90 -7.44
N LYS A 34 10.96 16.14 -8.48
CA LYS A 34 10.45 16.32 -9.83
C LYS A 34 10.13 14.97 -10.45
N GLU A 35 8.90 14.79 -10.94
CA GLU A 35 8.54 13.64 -11.75
C GLU A 35 9.20 13.75 -13.14
N VAL A 36 9.85 12.68 -13.57
CA VAL A 36 10.58 12.62 -14.84
C VAL A 36 10.02 11.58 -15.81
N TYR A 37 9.25 10.61 -15.29
CA TYR A 37 8.64 9.57 -16.12
C TYR A 37 7.38 9.04 -15.43
N ARG A 38 6.34 8.74 -16.23
CA ARG A 38 5.10 8.11 -15.75
C ARG A 38 4.62 7.08 -16.77
N PHE A 39 4.03 6.00 -16.28
CA PHE A 39 3.48 4.95 -17.12
C PHE A 39 2.19 4.36 -16.53
N PRO A 40 1.27 3.86 -17.35
CA PRO A 40 0.12 3.10 -16.88
C PRO A 40 0.57 1.71 -16.41
N ASN A 41 -0.11 1.19 -15.39
CA ASN A 41 0.03 -0.18 -14.92
C ASN A 41 -1.35 -0.80 -14.79
N GLY A 42 -1.43 -2.13 -14.80
CA GLY A 42 -2.68 -2.85 -14.62
C GLY A 42 -2.49 -4.35 -14.74
N VAL A 43 -3.47 -5.07 -14.22
CA VAL A 43 -3.52 -6.53 -14.37
C VAL A 43 -3.91 -6.91 -15.80
N GLN A 44 -3.41 -8.06 -16.24
CA GLN A 44 -3.82 -8.73 -17.47
C GLN A 44 -4.63 -9.98 -17.13
N GLU A 45 -5.58 -10.35 -17.97
CA GLU A 45 -6.29 -11.61 -17.87
C GLU A 45 -5.64 -12.64 -18.76
N GLN A 46 -5.26 -13.78 -18.16
CA GLN A 46 -4.70 -14.92 -18.88
C GLN A 46 -5.26 -16.22 -18.30
N ASP A 47 -5.86 -17.06 -19.14
CA ASP A 47 -6.41 -18.38 -18.77
C ASP A 47 -7.39 -18.32 -17.57
N GLY A 48 -8.17 -17.25 -17.46
CA GLY A 48 -9.12 -17.03 -16.37
C GLY A 48 -8.49 -16.53 -15.07
N HIS A 49 -7.22 -16.14 -15.09
CA HIS A 49 -6.48 -15.58 -13.96
C HIS A 49 -6.06 -14.14 -14.21
N LEU A 50 -5.92 -13.39 -13.12
CA LEU A 50 -5.35 -12.04 -13.15
C LEU A 50 -3.84 -12.11 -12.87
N ILE A 51 -3.04 -11.55 -13.76
CA ILE A 51 -1.58 -11.62 -13.70
C ILE A 51 -0.92 -10.25 -13.87
N TRP A 52 0.33 -10.14 -13.44
CA TRP A 52 1.21 -9.01 -13.71
C TRP A 52 2.19 -9.32 -14.85
N ASP A 53 2.39 -8.34 -15.74
CA ASP A 53 3.45 -8.36 -16.74
C ASP A 53 4.74 -7.78 -16.15
N ILE A 54 5.53 -8.65 -15.54
CA ILE A 54 6.78 -8.25 -14.87
C ILE A 54 7.87 -7.78 -15.82
N ASP A 55 7.84 -8.23 -17.08
CA ASP A 55 8.81 -7.79 -18.09
C ASP A 55 8.47 -6.40 -18.60
N ALA A 56 7.18 -6.07 -18.76
CA ALA A 56 6.73 -4.72 -19.03
C ALA A 56 7.10 -3.77 -17.87
N LEU A 57 6.88 -4.18 -16.60
CA LEU A 57 7.28 -3.40 -15.43
C LEU A 57 8.79 -3.11 -15.44
N LEU A 58 9.62 -4.13 -15.65
CA LEU A 58 11.08 -3.96 -15.73
C LEU A 58 11.49 -3.02 -16.89
N SER A 59 10.80 -3.11 -18.02
CA SER A 59 11.04 -2.23 -19.16
C SER A 59 10.74 -0.78 -18.83
N HIS A 60 9.63 -0.50 -18.13
CA HIS A 60 9.28 0.84 -17.66
C HIS A 60 10.25 1.36 -16.60
N VAL A 61 10.72 0.51 -15.68
CA VAL A 61 11.75 0.86 -14.70
C VAL A 61 13.01 1.37 -15.42
N LYS A 62 13.51 0.62 -16.40
CA LYS A 62 14.70 0.99 -17.18
C LYS A 62 14.48 2.26 -18.01
N ALA A 63 13.33 2.39 -18.66
CA ALA A 63 12.98 3.57 -19.45
C ALA A 63 12.96 4.84 -18.58
N GLY A 64 12.38 4.76 -17.37
CA GLY A 64 12.35 5.89 -16.44
C GLY A 64 13.72 6.25 -15.88
N ILE A 65 14.61 5.27 -15.62
CA ILE A 65 16.02 5.52 -15.26
C ILE A 65 16.73 6.28 -16.39
N ALA A 66 16.55 5.83 -17.65
CA ALA A 66 17.13 6.51 -18.80
C ALA A 66 16.59 7.95 -18.94
N ALA A 67 15.28 8.17 -18.77
CA ALA A 67 14.69 9.50 -18.79
C ALA A 67 15.27 10.41 -17.70
N ALA A 68 15.40 9.90 -16.47
CA ALA A 68 16.00 10.64 -15.36
C ALA A 68 17.44 11.10 -15.68
N ARG A 69 18.24 10.22 -16.28
CA ARG A 69 19.65 10.53 -16.65
C ARG A 69 19.78 11.56 -17.76
N THR A 70 18.79 11.74 -18.61
CA THR A 70 18.85 12.80 -19.63
C THR A 70 18.75 14.19 -19.03
N GLU A 71 18.14 14.31 -17.85
CA GLU A 71 17.90 15.59 -17.19
C GLU A 71 18.81 15.82 -15.97
N PHE A 72 19.20 14.75 -15.28
CA PHE A 72 19.98 14.79 -14.04
C PHE A 72 21.27 13.96 -14.17
N SER A 73 22.43 14.63 -14.25
CA SER A 73 23.72 13.98 -14.55
C SER A 73 24.38 13.24 -13.38
N SER A 74 23.96 13.51 -12.13
CA SER A 74 24.59 12.97 -10.92
C SER A 74 23.60 12.25 -9.99
N ILE A 75 22.80 11.33 -10.56
CA ILE A 75 21.95 10.47 -9.75
C ILE A 75 22.85 9.44 -9.04
N ILE A 76 22.87 9.50 -7.70
CA ILE A 76 23.78 8.67 -6.88
C ILE A 76 23.12 7.38 -6.39
N SER A 77 21.81 7.41 -6.18
CA SER A 77 21.08 6.19 -5.80
C SER A 77 19.69 6.11 -6.43
N LEU A 78 19.16 4.90 -6.48
CA LEU A 78 17.79 4.59 -6.84
C LEU A 78 17.17 3.60 -5.86
N SER A 79 15.86 3.66 -5.71
CA SER A 79 15.10 2.67 -5.00
C SER A 79 13.72 2.46 -5.63
N ILE A 80 13.12 1.29 -5.37
CA ILE A 80 11.83 0.90 -5.92
C ILE A 80 10.91 0.53 -4.76
N ASP A 81 9.72 1.09 -4.74
CA ASP A 81 8.61 0.62 -3.92
C ASP A 81 7.41 0.23 -4.79
N THR A 82 6.63 -0.71 -4.30
CA THR A 82 5.38 -1.16 -4.93
C THR A 82 4.33 -1.47 -3.88
N TRP A 83 3.14 -1.90 -4.32
CA TRP A 83 2.15 -2.52 -3.43
C TRP A 83 2.72 -3.78 -2.77
N GLY A 84 2.15 -4.17 -1.64
CA GLY A 84 2.53 -5.38 -0.91
C GLY A 84 1.95 -6.66 -1.50
N VAL A 85 2.17 -7.76 -0.83
CA VAL A 85 1.63 -9.11 -0.96
C VAL A 85 1.99 -9.91 -2.21
N ASP A 86 2.28 -9.26 -3.33
CA ASP A 86 2.61 -9.95 -4.59
C ASP A 86 4.11 -10.21 -4.75
N TYR A 87 4.43 -11.32 -5.38
CA TYR A 87 5.79 -11.84 -5.47
C TYR A 87 6.06 -12.59 -6.78
N VAL A 88 7.32 -12.78 -7.05
CA VAL A 88 7.85 -13.60 -8.14
C VAL A 88 8.58 -14.82 -7.58
N LEU A 89 8.15 -16.01 -7.95
CA LEU A 89 8.85 -17.27 -7.63
C LEU A 89 10.08 -17.46 -8.52
N LEU A 90 11.16 -18.01 -7.97
CA LEU A 90 12.40 -18.26 -8.69
C LEU A 90 12.84 -19.71 -8.58
N ARG A 91 13.29 -20.28 -9.70
CA ARG A 91 14.08 -21.52 -9.78
C ARG A 91 15.51 -21.14 -10.15
N GLY A 92 16.38 -21.01 -9.15
CA GLY A 92 17.70 -20.39 -9.34
C GLY A 92 17.56 -18.90 -9.69
N GLU A 93 17.90 -18.55 -10.93
CA GLU A 93 17.77 -17.19 -11.48
C GLU A 93 16.63 -17.03 -12.49
N VAL A 94 15.85 -18.08 -12.70
CA VAL A 94 14.73 -18.08 -13.65
C VAL A 94 13.41 -17.84 -12.89
N HIS A 95 12.68 -16.81 -13.29
CA HIS A 95 11.36 -16.54 -12.74
C HIS A 95 10.31 -17.56 -13.24
N VAL A 96 9.34 -17.86 -12.39
CA VAL A 96 8.25 -18.80 -12.67
C VAL A 96 6.99 -18.03 -13.05
N LEU A 97 6.58 -18.16 -14.30
CA LEU A 97 5.34 -17.56 -14.81
C LEU A 97 4.13 -18.48 -14.61
N PRO A 98 2.90 -17.92 -14.60
CA PRO A 98 2.58 -16.48 -14.51
C PRO A 98 2.85 -15.91 -13.11
N VAL A 99 3.00 -14.60 -13.02
CA VAL A 99 3.00 -13.87 -11.74
C VAL A 99 1.58 -13.43 -11.45
N TYR A 100 0.95 -14.04 -10.48
CA TYR A 100 -0.45 -13.76 -10.14
C TYR A 100 -0.59 -12.40 -9.43
N ALA A 101 -1.68 -11.71 -9.75
CA ALA A 101 -2.05 -10.48 -9.08
C ALA A 101 -2.88 -10.77 -7.81
N TYR A 102 -2.75 -9.95 -6.80
CA TYR A 102 -3.50 -10.09 -5.53
C TYR A 102 -5.03 -10.07 -5.70
N ARG A 103 -5.53 -9.54 -6.83
CA ARG A 103 -6.95 -9.53 -7.17
C ARG A 103 -7.45 -10.85 -7.78
N ASP A 104 -6.56 -11.81 -8.03
CA ASP A 104 -6.94 -13.14 -8.51
C ASP A 104 -7.66 -13.94 -7.41
N SER A 105 -8.76 -14.59 -7.77
CA SER A 105 -9.60 -15.32 -6.81
C SER A 105 -9.04 -16.68 -6.36
N ARG A 106 -7.86 -17.11 -6.88
CA ARG A 106 -7.26 -18.44 -6.63
C ARG A 106 -7.02 -18.76 -5.15
N THR A 107 -6.97 -17.73 -4.30
CA THR A 107 -6.72 -17.89 -2.86
C THR A 107 -7.97 -18.26 -2.06
N GLU A 108 -9.17 -17.95 -2.54
CA GLU A 108 -10.41 -18.13 -1.77
C GLU A 108 -10.63 -19.59 -1.34
N ALA A 109 -10.37 -20.53 -2.24
CA ALA A 109 -10.54 -21.96 -1.99
C ALA A 109 -9.53 -22.55 -1.00
N VAL A 110 -8.39 -21.90 -0.78
CA VAL A 110 -7.32 -22.44 0.08
C VAL A 110 -7.34 -21.86 1.50
N ILE A 111 -8.00 -20.75 1.74
CA ILE A 111 -8.10 -20.12 3.08
C ILE A 111 -8.62 -21.10 4.14
N PRO A 112 -9.73 -21.86 3.94
CA PRO A 112 -10.19 -22.83 4.92
C PRO A 112 -9.17 -23.94 5.20
N GLN A 113 -8.37 -24.32 4.19
CA GLN A 113 -7.32 -25.34 4.34
C GLN A 113 -6.16 -24.82 5.20
N VAL A 114 -5.74 -23.57 4.97
CA VAL A 114 -4.73 -22.90 5.83
C VAL A 114 -5.24 -22.83 7.27
N TYR A 115 -6.51 -22.47 7.49
CA TYR A 115 -7.08 -22.38 8.84
C TYR A 115 -7.27 -23.72 9.52
N SER A 116 -7.38 -24.82 8.79
CA SER A 116 -7.38 -26.17 9.37
C SER A 116 -6.00 -26.54 9.94
N ILE A 117 -4.92 -25.95 9.43
CA ILE A 117 -3.54 -26.15 9.90
C ILE A 117 -3.17 -25.11 10.97
N LEU A 118 -3.52 -23.85 10.71
CA LEU A 118 -3.21 -22.67 11.53
C LEU A 118 -4.46 -21.79 11.62
N PRO A 119 -5.27 -21.87 12.69
CA PRO A 119 -6.44 -21.01 12.88
C PRO A 119 -6.07 -19.52 12.78
N PHE A 120 -6.96 -18.69 12.25
CA PHE A 120 -6.67 -17.25 12.06
C PHE A 120 -6.28 -16.55 13.37
N SER A 121 -6.90 -16.92 14.49
CA SER A 121 -6.52 -16.36 15.80
C SER A 121 -5.07 -16.65 16.20
N GLU A 122 -4.54 -17.81 15.81
CA GLU A 122 -3.12 -18.13 16.01
C GLU A 122 -2.24 -17.35 15.04
N LEU A 123 -2.62 -17.30 13.75
CA LEU A 123 -1.89 -16.51 12.75
C LEU A 123 -1.81 -15.04 13.16
N TYR A 124 -2.94 -14.45 13.57
CA TYR A 124 -2.97 -13.05 14.00
C TYR A 124 -2.10 -12.81 15.23
N ARG A 125 -2.20 -13.65 16.26
CA ARG A 125 -1.36 -13.55 17.46
C ARG A 125 0.13 -13.65 17.14
N ARG A 126 0.52 -14.40 16.11
CA ARG A 126 1.93 -14.59 15.71
C ARG A 126 2.43 -13.47 14.82
N THR A 127 1.62 -12.98 13.90
CA THR A 127 2.04 -12.02 12.86
C THR A 127 1.46 -10.62 13.05
N GLY A 128 0.30 -10.51 13.69
CA GLY A 128 -0.43 -9.24 13.83
C GLY A 128 -1.01 -8.71 12.52
N ILE A 129 -1.05 -9.51 11.46
CA ILE A 129 -1.49 -9.08 10.14
C ILE A 129 -3.01 -9.29 9.98
N GLN A 130 -3.72 -8.24 9.56
CA GLN A 130 -5.15 -8.30 9.29
C GLN A 130 -5.48 -9.36 8.23
N PHE A 131 -6.68 -9.92 8.33
CA PHE A 131 -7.17 -10.80 7.30
C PHE A 131 -7.46 -10.02 6.01
N GLN A 132 -6.82 -10.48 4.93
CA GLN A 132 -7.17 -10.14 3.56
C GLN A 132 -7.05 -11.43 2.73
N PRO A 133 -8.01 -11.75 1.85
CA PRO A 133 -7.99 -13.00 1.09
C PRO A 133 -6.74 -13.14 0.21
N PHE A 134 -6.10 -12.04 -0.09
CA PHE A 134 -4.93 -11.94 -0.95
C PHE A 134 -3.58 -11.92 -0.20
N ASN A 135 -3.53 -12.08 1.14
CA ASN A 135 -2.24 -12.15 1.82
C ASN A 135 -1.35 -13.24 1.22
N THR A 136 -0.05 -12.98 1.15
CA THR A 136 0.95 -13.86 0.52
C THR A 136 0.93 -15.29 1.05
N ILE A 137 0.64 -15.46 2.34
CA ILE A 137 0.51 -16.79 2.97
C ILE A 137 -0.49 -17.69 2.22
N TYR A 138 -1.65 -17.12 1.81
CA TYR A 138 -2.65 -17.88 1.05
C TYR A 138 -2.22 -18.07 -0.40
N GLN A 139 -1.58 -17.09 -1.00
CA GLN A 139 -1.04 -17.19 -2.35
C GLN A 139 0.04 -18.28 -2.46
N LEU A 140 1.01 -18.32 -1.54
CA LEU A 140 2.05 -19.37 -1.51
C LEU A 140 1.46 -20.75 -1.22
N TYR A 141 0.42 -20.84 -0.38
CA TYR A 141 -0.25 -22.11 -0.14
C TYR A 141 -1.02 -22.60 -1.38
N ALA A 142 -1.64 -21.70 -2.14
CA ALA A 142 -2.26 -22.02 -3.42
C ALA A 142 -1.21 -22.48 -4.45
N ASP A 143 -0.06 -21.81 -4.54
CA ASP A 143 1.05 -22.23 -5.40
C ASP A 143 1.59 -23.61 -5.01
N LYS A 144 1.67 -23.91 -3.70
CA LYS A 144 2.04 -25.25 -3.21
C LYS A 144 1.08 -26.33 -3.71
N LEU A 145 -0.22 -26.12 -3.52
CA LEU A 145 -1.24 -27.09 -3.94
C LEU A 145 -1.27 -27.30 -5.45
N ALA A 146 -0.96 -26.26 -6.22
CA ALA A 146 -0.82 -26.30 -7.67
C ALA A 146 0.50 -26.90 -8.16
N GLY A 147 1.39 -27.38 -7.26
CA GLY A 147 2.70 -27.92 -7.63
C GLY A 147 3.71 -26.87 -8.11
N ARG A 148 3.37 -25.58 -8.06
CA ARG A 148 4.24 -24.50 -8.57
C ARG A 148 5.50 -24.28 -7.74
N LEU A 149 5.50 -24.72 -6.47
CA LEU A 149 6.68 -24.62 -5.59
C LEU A 149 7.72 -25.72 -5.82
N GLU A 150 7.48 -26.68 -6.73
CA GLU A 150 8.46 -27.72 -7.04
C GLU A 150 9.71 -27.12 -7.69
N GLY A 151 10.87 -27.35 -7.07
CA GLY A 151 12.16 -26.83 -7.52
C GLY A 151 12.33 -25.32 -7.33
N VAL A 152 11.37 -24.63 -6.70
CA VAL A 152 11.52 -23.22 -6.32
C VAL A 152 12.57 -23.08 -5.22
N THR A 153 13.51 -22.17 -5.43
CA THR A 153 14.61 -21.90 -4.52
C THR A 153 14.46 -20.58 -3.79
N ASP A 154 13.62 -19.68 -4.31
CA ASP A 154 13.39 -18.35 -3.72
C ASP A 154 12.06 -17.75 -4.18
N PHE A 155 11.60 -16.74 -3.48
CA PHE A 155 10.58 -15.81 -3.96
C PHE A 155 11.05 -14.38 -3.61
N LEU A 156 10.72 -13.42 -4.44
CA LEU A 156 11.01 -12.00 -4.17
C LEU A 156 9.70 -11.21 -4.29
N MET A 157 9.45 -10.32 -3.34
CA MET A 157 8.38 -9.36 -3.51
C MET A 157 8.66 -8.51 -4.76
N LEU A 158 7.64 -7.94 -5.39
CA LEU A 158 7.81 -7.26 -6.69
C LEU A 158 8.93 -6.22 -6.70
N PRO A 159 9.06 -5.29 -5.72
CA PRO A 159 10.13 -4.30 -5.73
C PRO A 159 11.51 -4.94 -5.56
N GLU A 160 11.62 -5.99 -4.75
CA GLU A 160 12.85 -6.76 -4.56
C GLU A 160 13.26 -7.49 -5.84
N TYR A 161 12.29 -8.05 -6.57
CA TYR A 161 12.51 -8.67 -7.87
C TYR A 161 13.05 -7.65 -8.88
N LEU A 162 12.43 -6.48 -8.97
CA LEU A 162 12.86 -5.44 -9.91
C LEU A 162 14.26 -4.91 -9.56
N LEU A 163 14.57 -4.69 -8.27
CA LEU A 163 15.90 -4.30 -7.81
C LEU A 163 16.94 -5.38 -8.12
N TRP A 164 16.63 -6.65 -7.84
CA TRP A 164 17.51 -7.77 -8.20
C TRP A 164 17.81 -7.82 -9.71
N ARG A 165 16.79 -7.59 -10.55
CA ARG A 165 16.96 -7.55 -12.02
C ARG A 165 17.85 -6.39 -12.50
N LEU A 166 18.00 -5.35 -11.70
CA LEU A 166 18.93 -4.24 -11.96
C LEU A 166 20.34 -4.55 -11.45
N CYS A 167 20.50 -4.86 -10.18
CA CYS A 167 21.82 -4.92 -9.52
C CYS A 167 22.36 -6.34 -9.28
N GLY A 168 21.57 -7.39 -9.55
CA GLY A 168 21.99 -8.78 -9.37
C GLY A 168 22.01 -9.28 -7.92
N ILE A 169 21.64 -8.46 -6.94
CA ILE A 169 21.63 -8.81 -5.51
C ILE A 169 20.21 -9.07 -5.04
N LYS A 170 19.96 -10.29 -4.54
CA LYS A 170 18.68 -10.68 -3.93
C LYS A 170 18.64 -10.22 -2.46
N ALA A 171 17.55 -9.61 -2.07
CA ALA A 171 17.28 -9.20 -0.70
C ALA A 171 15.80 -9.33 -0.39
N LYS A 172 15.43 -9.41 0.89
CA LYS A 172 14.05 -9.34 1.35
C LYS A 172 13.94 -8.21 2.37
N GLU A 173 13.08 -7.26 2.04
CA GLU A 173 12.94 -6.05 2.84
C GLU A 173 11.80 -6.21 3.85
N TYR A 174 12.04 -5.73 5.06
CA TYR A 174 11.17 -5.94 6.22
C TYR A 174 9.75 -5.39 6.04
N THR A 175 9.59 -4.17 5.53
CA THR A 175 8.26 -3.53 5.47
C THR A 175 7.32 -4.27 4.52
N ASN A 176 7.84 -4.72 3.37
CA ASN A 176 7.05 -5.49 2.41
C ASN A 176 6.88 -6.94 2.89
N ALA A 177 7.92 -7.56 3.47
CA ALA A 177 7.83 -8.91 4.01
C ALA A 177 6.73 -9.05 5.08
N THR A 178 6.48 -8.01 5.90
CA THR A 178 5.41 -8.07 6.91
C THR A 178 4.01 -8.18 6.30
N THR A 179 3.78 -7.69 5.08
CA THR A 179 2.49 -7.83 4.39
C THR A 179 2.13 -9.27 4.07
N THR A 180 3.13 -10.16 4.07
CA THR A 180 2.97 -11.57 3.68
C THR A 180 2.11 -12.39 4.63
N GLY A 181 1.96 -11.97 5.90
CA GLY A 181 1.38 -12.79 6.95
C GLY A 181 2.29 -13.96 7.40
N LEU A 182 3.60 -13.87 7.11
CA LEU A 182 4.60 -14.90 7.43
C LEU A 182 5.70 -14.39 8.38
N VAL A 183 5.72 -13.10 8.72
CA VAL A 183 6.71 -12.51 9.62
C VAL A 183 6.18 -12.51 11.05
N SER A 184 6.99 -12.98 11.98
CA SER A 184 6.66 -12.99 13.40
C SER A 184 6.70 -11.58 14.00
N ALA A 185 5.59 -11.13 14.55
CA ALA A 185 5.48 -9.85 15.25
C ALA A 185 6.46 -9.75 16.46
N LYS A 186 6.88 -10.89 17.02
CA LYS A 186 7.79 -10.95 18.15
C LYS A 186 9.26 -10.77 17.74
N SER A 187 9.69 -11.43 16.67
CA SER A 187 11.11 -11.43 16.25
C SER A 187 11.40 -10.43 15.13
N GLY A 188 10.40 -10.01 14.35
CA GLY A 188 10.60 -9.23 13.13
C GLY A 188 11.22 -10.02 11.97
N GLU A 189 11.30 -11.35 12.09
CA GLU A 189 11.81 -12.26 11.06
C GLU A 189 10.73 -13.25 10.62
N PHE A 190 10.93 -13.95 9.51
CA PHE A 190 10.00 -14.98 9.07
C PHE A 190 9.74 -16.03 10.17
N ASP A 191 8.47 -16.38 10.39
CA ASP A 191 8.05 -17.33 11.42
C ASP A 191 8.27 -18.77 10.93
N ALA A 192 9.33 -19.39 11.44
CA ALA A 192 9.73 -20.75 11.06
C ALA A 192 8.64 -21.80 11.35
N GLU A 193 7.81 -21.60 12.37
CA GLU A 193 6.73 -22.53 12.70
C GLU A 193 5.58 -22.44 11.69
N ILE A 194 5.17 -21.22 11.30
CA ILE A 194 4.17 -21.03 10.22
C ILE A 194 4.65 -21.69 8.93
N ILE A 195 5.90 -21.41 8.54
CA ILE A 195 6.53 -21.95 7.32
C ILE A 195 6.56 -23.47 7.36
N SER A 196 7.01 -24.06 8.46
CA SER A 196 7.10 -25.50 8.65
C SER A 196 5.72 -26.19 8.61
N ARG A 197 4.74 -25.65 9.36
CA ARG A 197 3.40 -26.23 9.43
C ARG A 197 2.67 -26.18 8.09
N LEU A 198 2.88 -25.12 7.29
CA LEU A 198 2.36 -25.02 5.95
C LEU A 198 3.16 -25.83 4.92
N GLY A 199 4.34 -26.35 5.31
CA GLY A 199 5.22 -27.14 4.45
C GLY A 199 5.70 -26.34 3.24
N LEU A 200 6.06 -25.08 3.47
CA LEU A 200 6.67 -24.21 2.45
C LEU A 200 8.17 -24.54 2.31
N PRO A 201 8.77 -24.43 1.12
CA PRO A 201 10.21 -24.70 0.91
C PRO A 201 11.09 -23.67 1.65
N PRO A 202 12.39 -23.97 1.86
CA PRO A 202 13.33 -23.12 2.61
C PRO A 202 13.79 -21.90 1.76
N MET A 203 12.92 -20.91 1.60
CA MET A 203 13.16 -19.69 0.80
C MET A 203 12.97 -18.40 1.62
N PHE A 204 13.20 -18.48 2.93
CA PHE A 204 12.93 -17.42 3.90
C PHE A 204 14.21 -17.01 4.65
N PRO A 205 15.13 -16.27 4.00
CA PRO A 205 16.36 -15.78 4.62
C PRO A 205 16.06 -14.64 5.59
N LYS A 206 17.11 -14.17 6.28
CA LYS A 206 17.05 -13.01 7.17
C LYS A 206 16.55 -11.77 6.40
N LEU A 207 15.68 -11.00 7.04
CA LEU A 207 15.16 -9.76 6.51
C LEU A 207 16.18 -8.61 6.62
N GLN A 208 16.16 -7.71 5.67
CA GLN A 208 16.91 -6.47 5.69
C GLN A 208 16.00 -5.31 6.02
N LYS A 209 16.56 -4.31 6.69
CA LYS A 209 15.83 -3.07 7.01
C LYS A 209 15.90 -2.08 5.86
N PRO A 210 14.93 -1.13 5.80
CA PRO A 210 15.04 0.04 4.95
C PRO A 210 16.39 0.78 5.17
N GLY A 211 16.94 1.32 4.09
CA GLY A 211 18.26 1.96 4.08
C GLY A 211 19.42 1.02 3.71
N ALA A 212 19.17 -0.29 3.60
CA ALA A 212 20.23 -1.23 3.21
C ALA A 212 20.70 -0.99 1.77
N LEU A 213 22.03 -0.93 1.61
CA LEU A 213 22.66 -0.81 0.29
C LEU A 213 22.77 -2.19 -0.35
N LEU A 214 22.38 -2.27 -1.63
CA LEU A 214 22.53 -3.45 -2.46
C LEU A 214 23.73 -3.30 -3.41
N GLY A 215 23.61 -3.78 -4.64
CA GLY A 215 24.58 -3.53 -5.70
C GLY A 215 24.33 -2.22 -6.45
N GLU A 216 24.98 -2.06 -7.57
CA GLU A 216 24.83 -0.91 -8.46
C GLU A 216 24.17 -1.31 -9.79
N TYR A 217 23.44 -0.37 -10.36
CA TYR A 217 22.95 -0.44 -11.73
C TYR A 217 23.54 0.71 -12.53
N GLU A 218 24.44 0.42 -13.46
CA GLU A 218 25.11 1.41 -14.33
C GLU A 218 25.73 2.59 -13.53
N GLY A 219 26.36 2.28 -12.39
CA GLY A 219 27.00 3.29 -11.52
C GLY A 219 26.04 4.06 -10.61
N ILE A 220 24.77 3.66 -10.52
CA ILE A 220 23.79 4.17 -9.55
C ILE A 220 23.62 3.14 -8.44
N GLN A 221 23.83 3.53 -7.17
CA GLN A 221 23.64 2.67 -6.01
C GLN A 221 22.16 2.26 -5.87
N CYS A 222 21.86 0.97 -5.83
CA CYS A 222 20.54 0.46 -5.48
C CYS A 222 20.39 0.40 -3.96
N VAL A 223 19.32 1.01 -3.44
CA VAL A 223 19.00 1.08 -2.01
C VAL A 223 17.67 0.39 -1.76
N LEU A 224 17.53 -0.34 -0.67
CA LEU A 224 16.21 -0.76 -0.17
C LEU A 224 15.58 0.43 0.55
N CYS A 225 14.53 1.03 -0.02
CA CYS A 225 13.66 1.91 0.77
C CYS A 225 12.74 1.07 1.67
N ALA A 226 11.71 1.66 2.25
CA ALA A 226 10.56 0.93 2.72
C ALA A 226 9.77 0.48 1.49
N THR A 227 10.03 -0.74 1.01
CA THR A 227 9.63 -1.18 -0.34
C THR A 227 8.13 -1.44 -0.50
N HIS A 228 7.36 -1.46 0.60
CA HIS A 228 5.90 -1.33 0.56
C HIS A 228 5.52 0.15 0.42
N ASP A 229 4.84 0.53 -0.65
CA ASP A 229 4.45 1.90 -0.99
C ASP A 229 3.83 2.67 0.18
N THR A 230 2.95 2.01 0.94
CA THR A 230 2.34 2.62 2.13
C THR A 230 3.36 2.86 3.25
N ALA A 231 4.38 2.01 3.40
CA ALA A 231 5.45 2.24 4.38
C ALA A 231 6.28 3.46 3.99
N SER A 232 6.65 3.57 2.71
CA SER A 232 7.28 4.78 2.17
C SER A 232 6.38 6.01 2.33
N ALA A 233 5.06 5.90 2.07
CA ALA A 233 4.14 7.01 2.24
C ALA A 233 4.13 7.54 3.68
N VAL A 234 4.13 6.66 4.68
CA VAL A 234 4.15 7.05 6.10
C VAL A 234 5.45 7.76 6.47
N GLU A 235 6.60 7.36 5.88
CA GLU A 235 7.87 8.07 6.05
C GLU A 235 7.88 9.45 5.39
N GLY A 236 7.14 9.62 4.30
CA GLY A 236 7.01 10.89 3.59
C GLY A 236 6.10 11.91 4.27
N ILE A 237 5.34 11.54 5.31
CA ILE A 237 4.49 12.47 6.05
C ILE A 237 5.36 13.28 7.01
N PRO A 238 5.41 14.61 6.90
CA PRO A 238 6.19 15.47 7.79
C PRO A 238 5.44 15.67 9.13
N MET A 239 5.37 14.60 9.93
CA MET A 239 4.74 14.65 11.26
C MET A 239 5.70 15.26 12.27
N GLU A 240 5.25 16.28 12.98
CA GLU A 240 5.98 16.88 14.11
C GLU A 240 5.88 16.04 15.39
N GLU A 241 4.77 15.31 15.53
CA GLU A 241 4.46 14.42 16.64
C GLU A 241 3.84 13.12 16.12
N ASN A 242 3.86 12.05 16.92
CA ASN A 242 3.18 10.81 16.55
C ASN A 242 1.66 11.02 16.55
N ALA A 243 1.06 11.02 15.40
CA ALA A 243 -0.37 11.22 15.18
C ALA A 243 -0.90 10.18 14.17
N PRO A 244 -2.21 9.89 14.19
CA PRO A 244 -2.83 9.06 13.17
C PRO A 244 -2.70 9.69 11.78
N TYR A 245 -2.65 8.80 10.79
CA TYR A 245 -2.63 9.17 9.39
C TYR A 245 -3.70 8.41 8.60
N ILE A 246 -4.15 9.00 7.50
CA ILE A 246 -4.89 8.32 6.44
C ILE A 246 -4.10 8.47 5.14
N SER A 247 -3.67 7.36 4.56
CA SER A 247 -3.23 7.32 3.17
C SER A 247 -4.47 7.10 2.31
N SER A 248 -5.00 8.17 1.71
CA SER A 248 -6.28 8.17 1.00
C SER A 248 -6.09 8.03 -0.50
N GLY A 249 -6.38 6.84 -1.00
CA GLY A 249 -6.39 6.48 -2.42
C GLY A 249 -7.68 5.75 -2.80
N THR A 250 -7.60 4.79 -3.71
CA THR A 250 -8.70 3.85 -4.02
C THR A 250 -9.17 3.14 -2.76
N TRP A 251 -8.23 2.60 -1.98
CA TRP A 251 -8.39 2.23 -0.59
C TRP A 251 -7.89 3.37 0.31
N SER A 252 -8.32 3.37 1.56
CA SER A 252 -7.78 4.23 2.60
C SER A 252 -7.15 3.38 3.69
N LEU A 253 -5.90 3.69 4.05
CA LEU A 253 -5.23 3.07 5.19
C LEU A 253 -5.17 4.09 6.33
N LEU A 254 -5.91 3.81 7.40
CA LEU A 254 -5.89 4.59 8.63
C LEU A 254 -4.98 3.89 9.64
N GLY A 255 -4.04 4.60 10.21
CA GLY A 255 -3.10 4.01 11.16
C GLY A 255 -2.33 5.02 11.99
N VAL A 256 -1.46 4.48 12.84
CA VAL A 256 -0.52 5.23 13.69
C VAL A 256 0.79 4.44 13.83
N LYS A 257 1.89 5.13 14.07
CA LYS A 257 3.17 4.49 14.41
C LYS A 257 3.13 3.97 15.85
N THR A 258 3.48 2.69 16.05
CA THR A 258 3.60 2.09 17.38
C THR A 258 5.01 1.51 17.59
N PRO A 259 5.57 1.59 18.80
CA PRO A 259 6.90 1.03 19.06
C PRO A 259 6.92 -0.50 19.10
N LYS A 260 5.77 -1.13 19.29
CA LYS A 260 5.59 -2.58 19.35
C LYS A 260 4.29 -2.98 18.69
N PRO A 261 4.22 -4.19 18.09
CA PRO A 261 2.98 -4.72 17.52
C PRO A 261 1.92 -4.96 18.60
N LEU A 262 0.65 -4.69 18.26
CA LEU A 262 -0.53 -4.98 19.07
C LEU A 262 -1.24 -6.20 18.47
N THR A 263 -1.06 -7.37 19.07
CA THR A 263 -1.56 -8.66 18.55
C THR A 263 -2.61 -9.32 19.46
N ASP A 264 -3.27 -8.50 20.28
CA ASP A 264 -4.31 -8.94 21.20
C ASP A 264 -5.67 -9.19 20.50
N ALA A 265 -6.62 -9.71 21.28
CA ALA A 265 -7.93 -10.05 20.78
C ALA A 265 -8.76 -8.82 20.32
N ALA A 266 -8.54 -7.66 20.91
CA ALA A 266 -9.24 -6.42 20.51
C ALA A 266 -8.76 -5.97 19.14
N SER A 267 -7.44 -5.92 18.91
CA SER A 267 -6.83 -5.61 17.63
C SER A 267 -7.25 -6.59 16.53
N GLN A 268 -7.34 -7.89 16.86
CA GLN A 268 -7.85 -8.91 15.93
C GLN A 268 -9.33 -8.68 15.59
N ALA A 269 -10.17 -8.44 16.61
CA ALA A 269 -11.62 -8.26 16.42
C ALA A 269 -11.96 -7.04 15.55
N THR A 270 -11.16 -5.99 15.65
CA THR A 270 -11.30 -4.77 14.83
C THR A 270 -10.53 -4.84 13.53
N ASN A 271 -9.87 -5.98 13.23
CA ASN A 271 -9.10 -6.25 12.00
C ASN A 271 -8.01 -5.22 11.71
N TYR A 272 -7.24 -4.83 12.74
CA TYR A 272 -6.05 -4.00 12.59
C TYR A 272 -4.83 -4.83 12.22
N SER A 273 -3.92 -4.25 11.42
CA SER A 273 -2.68 -4.86 10.94
C SER A 273 -1.48 -4.20 11.63
N ASN A 274 -0.42 -4.99 11.89
CA ASN A 274 0.85 -4.52 12.44
C ASN A 274 1.95 -4.70 11.38
N GLU A 275 1.95 -3.87 10.36
CA GLU A 275 2.95 -3.94 9.31
C GLU A 275 4.22 -3.17 9.69
N GLY A 276 5.35 -3.57 9.09
CA GLY A 276 6.63 -2.94 9.34
C GLY A 276 6.71 -1.51 8.82
N GLY A 277 7.37 -0.65 9.58
CA GLY A 277 7.85 0.67 9.20
C GLY A 277 9.36 0.77 9.41
N VAL A 278 9.91 1.98 9.32
CA VAL A 278 11.32 2.25 9.62
C VAL A 278 11.49 2.39 11.13
N ASP A 279 11.97 1.33 11.78
CA ASP A 279 12.15 1.23 13.25
C ASP A 279 10.88 1.38 14.11
N TYR A 280 9.69 1.20 13.51
CA TYR A 280 8.40 1.16 14.20
C TYR A 280 7.45 0.19 13.49
N ASN A 281 6.27 -0.04 14.07
CA ASN A 281 5.19 -0.76 13.41
C ASN A 281 4.12 0.24 12.96
N ARG A 282 3.57 0.02 11.79
CA ARG A 282 2.37 0.69 11.30
C ARG A 282 1.17 -0.08 11.81
N TYR A 283 0.60 0.36 12.93
CA TYR A 283 -0.67 -0.18 13.41
C TYR A 283 -1.79 0.46 12.62
N GLN A 284 -2.33 -0.24 11.65
CA GLN A 284 -3.20 0.32 10.63
C GLN A 284 -4.32 -0.62 10.21
N LYS A 285 -5.36 -0.06 9.62
CA LYS A 285 -6.50 -0.77 9.06
C LYS A 285 -6.75 -0.30 7.64
N ASN A 286 -6.90 -1.26 6.73
CA ASN A 286 -7.33 -0.98 5.37
C ASN A 286 -8.86 -0.88 5.36
N ILE A 287 -9.38 0.23 4.91
CA ILE A 287 -10.80 0.57 4.84
C ILE A 287 -11.14 1.12 3.45
N MET A 288 -12.44 1.16 3.14
CA MET A 288 -12.90 1.71 1.88
C MET A 288 -12.42 3.16 1.69
N GLY A 289 -11.98 3.47 0.47
CA GLY A 289 -11.51 4.79 0.10
C GLY A 289 -12.29 5.38 -1.08
N MET A 290 -11.59 6.11 -1.94
CA MET A 290 -12.19 6.83 -3.07
C MET A 290 -12.78 5.91 -4.15
N TRP A 291 -12.65 4.59 -4.03
CA TRP A 291 -13.29 3.61 -4.90
C TRP A 291 -14.79 3.85 -5.06
N LEU A 292 -15.53 4.12 -3.97
CA LEU A 292 -16.96 4.42 -4.03
C LEU A 292 -17.23 5.60 -4.94
N VAL A 293 -16.49 6.69 -4.76
CA VAL A 293 -16.64 7.93 -5.50
C VAL A 293 -16.25 7.75 -6.97
N ASN A 294 -15.16 7.05 -7.23
CA ASN A 294 -14.66 6.79 -8.58
C ASN A 294 -15.68 5.97 -9.38
N ARG A 295 -16.20 4.88 -8.79
CA ARG A 295 -17.22 4.03 -9.44
C ARG A 295 -18.53 4.74 -9.68
N LEU A 296 -19.00 5.54 -8.71
CA LEU A 296 -20.20 6.39 -8.93
C LEU A 296 -19.96 7.40 -10.06
N LYS A 297 -18.78 8.00 -10.14
CA LYS A 297 -18.42 8.92 -11.21
C LYS A 297 -18.48 8.24 -12.58
N ASP A 298 -17.87 7.06 -12.70
CA ASP A 298 -17.85 6.30 -13.96
C ASP A 298 -19.25 5.96 -14.45
N GLU A 299 -20.18 5.66 -13.52
CA GLU A 299 -21.56 5.30 -13.85
C GLU A 299 -22.49 6.51 -14.08
N LEU A 300 -22.37 7.54 -13.24
CA LEU A 300 -23.37 8.64 -13.23
C LEU A 300 -22.94 9.87 -14.03
N CYS A 301 -21.64 10.15 -14.09
CA CYS A 301 -21.14 11.39 -14.69
C CYS A 301 -19.66 11.27 -15.14
N PRO A 302 -19.31 10.34 -16.05
CA PRO A 302 -17.93 10.01 -16.39
C PRO A 302 -17.10 11.21 -16.88
N GLN A 303 -17.76 12.20 -17.53
CA GLN A 303 -17.08 13.39 -18.06
C GLN A 303 -17.01 14.56 -17.08
N MET A 304 -17.70 14.46 -15.93
CA MET A 304 -17.73 15.56 -14.95
C MET A 304 -16.40 15.62 -14.16
N PRO A 305 -15.75 16.79 -14.07
CA PRO A 305 -14.55 16.94 -13.27
C PRO A 305 -14.86 16.86 -11.77
N PHE A 306 -13.90 16.35 -10.97
CA PHE A 306 -14.08 16.18 -9.52
C PHE A 306 -14.51 17.46 -8.78
N PRO A 307 -14.01 18.68 -9.09
CA PRO A 307 -14.47 19.89 -8.41
C PRO A 307 -15.99 20.14 -8.56
N GLU A 308 -16.58 19.82 -9.71
CA GLU A 308 -18.04 19.94 -9.93
C GLU A 308 -18.81 18.88 -9.13
N ILE A 309 -18.31 17.65 -9.07
CA ILE A 309 -18.86 16.57 -8.25
C ILE A 309 -18.89 16.97 -6.76
N VAL A 310 -17.78 17.50 -6.26
CA VAL A 310 -17.68 17.98 -4.89
C VAL A 310 -18.72 19.06 -4.62
N LYS A 311 -18.85 20.03 -5.53
CA LYS A 311 -19.85 21.09 -5.40
C LYS A 311 -21.28 20.55 -5.37
N LEU A 312 -21.64 19.60 -6.24
CA LEU A 312 -22.96 18.96 -6.22
C LEU A 312 -23.22 18.24 -4.88
N ALA A 313 -22.21 17.60 -4.33
CA ALA A 313 -22.31 16.93 -3.02
C ALA A 313 -22.45 17.94 -1.87
N GLU A 314 -21.76 19.07 -1.92
CA GLU A 314 -21.91 20.18 -0.95
C GLU A 314 -23.30 20.81 -0.99
N ASP A 315 -23.83 21.03 -2.17
CA ASP A 315 -25.13 21.66 -2.39
C ASP A 315 -26.31 20.72 -2.07
N SER A 316 -26.08 19.40 -2.01
CA SER A 316 -27.08 18.40 -1.65
C SER A 316 -27.44 18.45 -0.16
N GLY A 317 -28.72 18.23 0.16
CA GLY A 317 -29.24 18.05 1.52
C GLY A 317 -29.34 16.60 1.99
N PHE A 318 -28.82 15.62 1.20
CA PHE A 318 -28.95 14.21 1.52
C PHE A 318 -28.12 13.85 2.77
N ASP A 319 -28.75 13.16 3.74
CA ASP A 319 -28.17 12.96 5.08
C ASP A 319 -28.03 11.49 5.49
N GLU A 320 -28.47 10.52 4.67
CA GLU A 320 -28.23 9.11 4.94
C GLU A 320 -26.81 8.70 4.58
N THR A 321 -26.36 7.58 5.15
CA THR A 321 -25.05 6.96 4.94
C THR A 321 -25.22 5.45 4.77
N VAL A 322 -24.24 4.81 4.16
CA VAL A 322 -24.10 3.36 4.08
C VAL A 322 -22.87 2.91 4.88
N ASP A 323 -22.79 1.64 5.24
CA ASP A 323 -21.53 1.06 5.67
C ASP A 323 -20.59 0.95 4.46
N ALA A 324 -19.63 1.86 4.36
CA ALA A 324 -18.71 1.92 3.23
C ALA A 324 -17.86 0.64 3.08
N ASN A 325 -17.68 -0.13 4.16
CA ASN A 325 -16.87 -1.36 4.18
C ASN A 325 -17.70 -2.63 3.94
N ALA A 326 -19.00 -2.50 3.75
CA ALA A 326 -19.87 -3.67 3.52
C ALA A 326 -19.50 -4.39 2.21
N PRO A 327 -19.63 -5.74 2.17
CA PRO A 327 -19.21 -6.57 1.04
C PRO A 327 -19.82 -6.15 -0.30
N GLU A 328 -21.04 -5.63 -0.31
CA GLU A 328 -21.74 -5.17 -1.51
C GLU A 328 -21.06 -4.00 -2.24
N PHE A 329 -20.17 -3.26 -1.55
CA PHE A 329 -19.44 -2.13 -2.15
C PHE A 329 -18.04 -2.50 -2.66
N LEU A 330 -17.57 -3.73 -2.39
CA LEU A 330 -16.21 -4.15 -2.78
C LEU A 330 -16.04 -4.27 -4.30
N SER A 331 -17.00 -4.91 -4.98
CA SER A 331 -16.94 -5.12 -6.43
C SER A 331 -18.35 -5.25 -7.04
N PRO A 332 -19.24 -4.27 -6.89
CA PRO A 332 -20.58 -4.34 -7.45
C PRO A 332 -20.56 -4.24 -8.98
N VAL A 333 -21.51 -4.89 -9.64
CA VAL A 333 -21.76 -4.68 -11.07
C VAL A 333 -22.17 -3.23 -11.34
N SER A 334 -22.98 -2.65 -10.46
CA SER A 334 -23.36 -1.24 -10.46
C SER A 334 -23.24 -0.69 -9.04
N MET A 335 -22.39 0.30 -8.86
CA MET A 335 -22.23 1.01 -7.59
C MET A 335 -23.50 1.78 -7.23
N LYS A 336 -24.14 2.42 -8.22
CA LYS A 336 -25.43 3.08 -8.02
C LYS A 336 -26.48 2.12 -7.47
N ALA A 337 -26.62 0.93 -8.06
CA ALA A 337 -27.58 -0.06 -7.60
C ALA A 337 -27.28 -0.57 -6.19
N ALA A 338 -26.01 -0.70 -5.82
CA ALA A 338 -25.60 -1.06 -4.45
C ALA A 338 -26.05 0.01 -3.44
N PHE A 339 -25.86 1.30 -3.73
CA PHE A 339 -26.37 2.40 -2.90
C PHE A 339 -27.91 2.36 -2.81
N ASP A 340 -28.60 2.19 -3.94
CA ASP A 340 -30.07 2.12 -3.97
C ASP A 340 -30.63 0.95 -3.14
N ALA A 341 -29.90 -0.15 -3.03
CA ALA A 341 -30.28 -1.30 -2.24
C ALA A 341 -30.00 -1.15 -0.75
N ALA A 342 -28.94 -0.43 -0.39
CA ALA A 342 -28.49 -0.25 0.99
C ALA A 342 -29.20 0.90 1.74
N LEU A 343 -29.86 1.81 1.02
CA LEU A 343 -30.49 3.02 1.59
C LEU A 343 -32.01 2.88 1.69
N ASP A 344 -32.56 3.31 2.83
CA ASP A 344 -34.02 3.38 3.01
C ASP A 344 -34.64 4.47 2.11
N ARG A 345 -34.01 5.65 2.09
CA ARG A 345 -34.38 6.74 1.19
C ARG A 345 -33.41 6.82 0.03
N LYS A 346 -33.92 6.59 -1.17
CA LYS A 346 -33.08 6.63 -2.39
C LYS A 346 -32.66 8.04 -2.75
N PRO A 347 -31.37 8.23 -3.12
CA PRO A 347 -30.88 9.46 -3.71
C PRO A 347 -31.68 9.87 -4.96
N GLN A 348 -32.02 11.16 -5.09
CA GLN A 348 -32.83 11.68 -6.19
C GLN A 348 -32.00 12.44 -7.23
N SER A 349 -30.77 12.79 -6.87
CA SER A 349 -29.85 13.53 -7.73
C SER A 349 -28.44 12.92 -7.69
N VAL A 350 -27.63 13.27 -8.67
CA VAL A 350 -26.22 12.90 -8.71
C VAL A 350 -25.49 13.40 -7.44
N GLY A 351 -25.81 14.63 -7.01
CA GLY A 351 -25.24 15.22 -5.79
C GLY A 351 -25.56 14.41 -4.53
N ASP A 352 -26.76 13.80 -4.45
CA ASP A 352 -27.16 12.98 -3.28
C ASP A 352 -26.30 11.73 -3.16
N TYR A 353 -26.01 11.03 -4.28
CA TYR A 353 -25.13 9.86 -4.27
C TYR A 353 -23.72 10.22 -3.78
N PHE A 354 -23.15 11.29 -4.31
CA PHE A 354 -21.80 11.70 -3.90
C PHE A 354 -21.75 12.21 -2.47
N ARG A 355 -22.78 12.95 -2.03
CA ARG A 355 -22.86 13.35 -0.63
C ARG A 355 -22.96 12.16 0.31
N CYS A 356 -23.81 11.18 -0.01
CA CYS A 356 -23.90 9.93 0.72
C CYS A 356 -22.53 9.22 0.78
N ALA A 357 -21.85 9.06 -0.36
CA ALA A 357 -20.54 8.42 -0.42
C ALA A 357 -19.49 9.14 0.45
N TYR A 358 -19.35 10.46 0.33
CA TYR A 358 -18.40 11.23 1.16
C TYR A 358 -18.72 11.18 2.64
N ARG A 359 -19.99 11.26 3.02
CA ARG A 359 -20.40 11.10 4.42
C ARG A 359 -20.09 9.71 4.94
N SER A 360 -20.39 8.66 4.17
CA SER A 360 -20.11 7.27 4.54
C SER A 360 -18.61 7.02 4.74
N LEU A 361 -17.76 7.59 3.88
CA LEU A 361 -16.30 7.54 4.05
C LEU A 361 -15.86 8.27 5.33
N ALA A 362 -16.38 9.47 5.60
CA ALA A 362 -16.04 10.21 6.80
C ALA A 362 -16.46 9.46 8.09
N PHE A 363 -17.63 8.82 8.09
CA PHE A 363 -18.08 7.98 9.20
C PHE A 363 -17.17 6.77 9.40
N SER A 364 -16.82 6.06 8.31
CA SER A 364 -15.89 4.93 8.37
C SER A 364 -14.52 5.34 8.93
N TYR A 365 -14.01 6.52 8.56
CA TYR A 365 -12.78 7.07 9.14
C TYR A 365 -12.92 7.36 10.64
N GLY A 366 -14.07 7.89 11.05
CA GLY A 366 -14.37 8.16 12.46
C GLY A 366 -14.43 6.89 13.31
N GLU A 367 -15.10 5.86 12.83
CA GLU A 367 -15.20 4.55 13.49
C GLU A 367 -13.82 3.90 13.62
N ALA A 368 -13.06 3.83 12.51
CA ALA A 368 -11.72 3.27 12.52
C ALA A 368 -10.79 4.06 13.48
N LEU A 369 -10.86 5.39 13.52
CA LEU A 369 -10.07 6.19 14.46
C LEU A 369 -10.45 5.92 15.92
N ALA A 370 -11.74 5.79 16.22
CA ALA A 370 -12.21 5.46 17.57
C ALA A 370 -11.73 4.06 18.01
N GLU A 371 -11.77 3.07 17.13
CA GLU A 371 -11.19 1.74 17.37
C GLU A 371 -9.67 1.81 17.62
N LEU A 372 -8.95 2.58 16.78
CA LEU A 372 -7.50 2.79 16.95
C LEU A 372 -7.18 3.41 18.31
N GLU A 373 -7.89 4.47 18.70
CA GLU A 373 -7.71 5.11 20.00
C GLU A 373 -8.01 4.16 21.16
N ALA A 374 -9.06 3.33 21.04
CA ALA A 374 -9.39 2.32 22.04
C ALA A 374 -8.32 1.24 22.17
N ASN A 375 -7.84 0.71 21.04
CA ASN A 375 -6.85 -0.37 21.02
C ASN A 375 -5.47 0.10 21.49
N THR A 376 -5.08 1.33 21.16
CA THR A 376 -3.78 1.90 21.58
C THR A 376 -3.81 2.50 22.97
N GLY A 377 -4.99 2.76 23.53
CA GLY A 377 -5.16 3.49 24.79
C GLY A 377 -4.75 4.97 24.69
N SER A 378 -4.58 5.49 23.48
CA SER A 378 -4.13 6.85 23.21
C SER A 378 -5.26 7.73 22.71
N ARG A 379 -5.09 9.06 22.85
CA ARG A 379 -5.96 10.06 22.24
C ARG A 379 -5.11 11.02 21.42
N TYR A 380 -5.66 11.48 20.30
CA TYR A 380 -4.94 12.32 19.37
C TYR A 380 -5.77 13.56 19.04
N ASP A 381 -5.11 14.70 18.87
CA ASP A 381 -5.77 15.96 18.51
C ASP A 381 -5.75 16.21 17.00
N ARG A 382 -4.83 15.57 16.29
CA ARG A 382 -4.58 15.75 14.85
C ARG A 382 -4.76 14.45 14.10
N LEU A 383 -5.14 14.59 12.82
CA LEU A 383 -5.20 13.49 11.85
C LEU A 383 -4.59 13.96 10.53
N TYR A 384 -3.52 13.33 10.10
CA TYR A 384 -2.87 13.61 8.82
C TYR A 384 -3.58 12.85 7.69
N ILE A 385 -3.86 13.53 6.58
CA ILE A 385 -4.41 12.89 5.39
C ILE A 385 -3.47 13.16 4.22
N VAL A 386 -3.00 12.09 3.56
CA VAL A 386 -2.11 12.16 2.39
C VAL A 386 -2.73 11.41 1.21
N GLY A 387 -2.12 11.53 0.04
CA GLY A 387 -2.59 10.91 -1.19
C GLY A 387 -3.66 11.70 -1.92
N GLY A 388 -4.30 11.07 -2.91
CA GLY A 388 -5.27 11.74 -3.78
C GLY A 388 -6.48 12.32 -3.07
N GLY A 389 -6.98 11.62 -2.05
CA GLY A 389 -8.13 12.06 -1.24
C GLY A 389 -7.85 13.31 -0.40
N ALA A 390 -6.59 13.61 -0.08
CA ALA A 390 -6.22 14.84 0.64
C ALA A 390 -6.61 16.13 -0.11
N LYS A 391 -6.79 16.06 -1.42
CA LYS A 391 -7.23 17.18 -2.27
C LYS A 391 -8.74 17.47 -2.18
N ASN A 392 -9.50 16.62 -1.48
CA ASN A 392 -10.94 16.77 -1.35
C ASN A 392 -11.30 17.49 -0.05
N ASP A 393 -11.44 18.81 -0.12
CA ASP A 393 -11.73 19.65 1.05
C ASP A 393 -13.07 19.30 1.69
N PHE A 394 -14.08 18.89 0.93
CA PHE A 394 -15.37 18.51 1.48
C PHE A 394 -15.28 17.24 2.33
N LEU A 395 -14.59 16.19 1.83
CA LEU A 395 -14.34 14.98 2.60
C LEU A 395 -13.51 15.30 3.87
N ASN A 396 -12.49 16.15 3.75
CA ASN A 396 -11.67 16.57 4.89
C ASN A 396 -12.50 17.30 5.97
N GLN A 397 -13.40 18.20 5.56
CA GLN A 397 -14.31 18.88 6.47
C GLN A 397 -15.30 17.92 7.15
N LEU A 398 -15.87 16.98 6.40
CA LEU A 398 -16.75 15.94 6.96
C LEU A 398 -15.98 15.07 7.96
N THR A 399 -14.76 14.67 7.62
CA THR A 399 -13.89 13.90 8.51
C THR A 399 -13.58 14.67 9.80
N ALA A 400 -13.27 15.96 9.71
CA ALA A 400 -13.05 16.82 10.88
C ALA A 400 -14.28 16.87 11.79
N ARG A 401 -15.48 17.00 11.20
CA ARG A 401 -16.74 17.05 11.96
C ARG A 401 -17.04 15.73 12.69
N VAL A 402 -16.83 14.59 12.00
CA VAL A 402 -17.11 13.27 12.56
C VAL A 402 -16.10 12.89 13.63
N THR A 403 -14.82 13.14 13.38
CA THR A 403 -13.73 12.73 14.29
C THR A 403 -13.51 13.73 15.44
N GLY A 404 -13.90 14.99 15.26
CA GLY A 404 -13.56 16.08 16.18
C GLY A 404 -12.08 16.44 16.17
N LYS A 405 -11.30 15.97 15.17
CA LYS A 405 -9.85 16.19 15.08
C LYS A 405 -9.50 17.35 14.15
N GLN A 406 -8.36 17.97 14.40
CA GLN A 406 -7.74 18.86 13.43
C GLN A 406 -7.19 18.04 12.25
N ILE A 407 -7.76 18.25 11.06
CA ILE A 407 -7.29 17.59 9.84
C ILE A 407 -6.12 18.39 9.26
N ILE A 408 -5.01 17.67 9.00
CA ILE A 408 -3.84 18.18 8.29
C ILE A 408 -3.77 17.45 6.96
N ALA A 409 -4.42 18.02 5.95
CA ALA A 409 -4.45 17.47 4.59
C ALA A 409 -3.22 17.92 3.81
N LEU A 410 -2.40 16.98 3.39
CA LEU A 410 -1.18 17.21 2.65
C LEU A 410 -1.30 16.55 1.26
N PRO A 411 -1.59 17.30 0.21
CA PRO A 411 -1.69 16.78 -1.15
C PRO A 411 -0.30 16.54 -1.74
N ILE A 412 0.55 15.82 -1.01
CA ILE A 412 1.92 15.49 -1.38
C ILE A 412 2.01 14.07 -1.95
N GLU A 413 3.05 13.85 -2.73
CA GLU A 413 3.43 12.54 -3.24
C GLU A 413 4.21 11.78 -2.14
N ALA A 414 3.52 11.44 -1.05
CA ALA A 414 4.13 10.97 0.18
C ALA A 414 5.00 9.72 -0.03
N THR A 415 4.57 8.78 -0.89
CA THR A 415 5.33 7.56 -1.21
C THR A 415 6.70 7.90 -1.78
N ALA A 416 6.74 8.69 -2.85
CA ALA A 416 8.01 9.08 -3.47
C ALA A 416 8.90 9.89 -2.51
N LEU A 417 8.30 10.79 -1.70
CA LEU A 417 9.06 11.58 -0.71
C LEU A 417 9.66 10.71 0.39
N GLY A 418 8.94 9.71 0.88
CA GLY A 418 9.45 8.78 1.87
C GLY A 418 10.55 7.86 1.33
N ASN A 419 10.39 7.37 0.10
CA ASN A 419 11.42 6.63 -0.60
C ASN A 419 12.71 7.47 -0.73
N LEU A 420 12.60 8.71 -1.22
CA LEU A 420 13.73 9.65 -1.34
C LEU A 420 14.38 9.96 0.01
N LYS A 421 13.58 10.17 1.06
CA LYS A 421 14.07 10.43 2.42
C LYS A 421 14.97 9.29 2.91
N ILE A 422 14.52 8.03 2.76
CA ILE A 422 15.29 6.85 3.18
C ILE A 422 16.60 6.74 2.40
N GLN A 423 16.60 6.99 1.09
CA GLN A 423 17.82 7.01 0.28
C GLN A 423 18.81 8.09 0.75
N MET A 424 18.30 9.30 1.04
CA MET A 424 19.11 10.41 1.52
C MET A 424 19.66 10.21 2.94
N GLU A 425 18.98 9.42 3.77
CA GLU A 425 19.45 9.03 5.10
C GLU A 425 20.50 7.91 5.02
N ALA A 426 20.38 7.00 4.06
CA ALA A 426 21.34 5.93 3.80
C ALA A 426 22.68 6.43 3.21
N ASP A 427 22.71 7.62 2.62
CA ASP A 427 23.89 8.27 2.04
C ASP A 427 24.68 9.12 3.07
N GLN A 428 24.21 9.25 4.30
CA GLN A 428 24.89 9.99 5.38
C GLN A 428 25.88 9.11 6.14
#